data_c7a41254e98ba003c77f5266c6e70671
#
_entry.id   c7a41254e98ba003c77f5266c6e70671
#
_cell.length_a   1.000
_cell.length_b   1.000
_cell.length_c   1.000
_cell.angle_alpha   90.00
_cell.angle_beta   90.00
_cell.angle_gamma   90.00
#
_symmetry.space_group_name_H-M   'P 1'
#
loop_
_entity.id
_entity.type
_entity.pdbx_description
1 polymer ?
#
loop_
_entity_poly.entity_id
_entity_poly.type
_entity_poly.pdbx_seq_one_letter_code
_entity_poly.pdbx_strand_id
1 'polypeptide(L)' 'MKYYGKINCTIDKNHPDVQYVKDWTENKMLSFDDTYTFDDSYTEADCINYIKRDLRLVAGGGYNSDHIHNVKFEIERM' A
#
# COMPACT_ATOMS: atom_id res chain seq x y z
N MET A 1 19.36 3.56 -4.65
CA MET A 1 18.53 4.29 -3.65
C MET A 1 17.61 3.31 -2.94
N LYS A 2 17.50 3.46 -1.64
CA LYS A 2 16.62 2.63 -0.82
C LYS A 2 15.51 3.46 -0.18
N TYR A 3 14.31 2.90 -0.15
CA TYR A 3 13.14 3.53 0.47
C TYR A 3 12.39 2.53 1.34
N TYR A 4 11.78 3.04 2.38
CA TYR A 4 10.75 2.35 3.14
C TYR A 4 9.40 2.96 2.77
N GLY A 5 8.42 2.12 2.47
CA GLY A 5 7.07 2.57 2.14
C GLY A 5 6.03 1.83 2.96
N LYS A 6 5.01 2.57 3.40
CA LYS A 6 3.89 2.04 4.16
C LYS A 6 2.59 2.66 3.65
N ILE A 7 1.57 1.83 3.51
CA ILE A 7 0.21 2.27 3.24
C ILE A 7 -0.67 1.94 4.44
N ASN A 8 -1.47 2.90 4.86
CA ASN A 8 -2.54 2.71 5.83
C ASN A 8 -3.86 2.92 5.11
N CYS A 9 -4.80 2.01 5.29
CA CYS A 9 -6.10 2.08 4.62
C CYS A 9 -7.14 1.25 5.34
N THR A 10 -8.40 1.48 5.01
CA THR A 10 -9.48 0.57 5.36
C THR A 10 -9.88 -0.22 4.12
N ILE A 11 -10.51 -1.35 4.30
CA ILE A 11 -11.05 -2.15 3.19
C ILE A 11 -12.55 -2.34 3.38
N ASP A 12 -13.28 -2.47 2.27
CA ASP A 12 -14.72 -2.70 2.34
C ASP A 12 -15.07 -4.20 2.29
N LYS A 13 -16.35 -4.50 2.45
CA LYS A 13 -16.86 -5.87 2.51
C LYS A 13 -16.66 -6.68 1.23
N ASN A 14 -16.38 -6.01 0.12
CA ASN A 14 -16.19 -6.65 -1.18
C ASN A 14 -14.72 -6.89 -1.50
N HIS A 15 -13.81 -6.52 -0.60
CA HIS A 15 -12.39 -6.77 -0.77
C HIS A 15 -12.13 -8.29 -0.83
N PRO A 16 -11.30 -8.78 -1.77
CA PRO A 16 -11.08 -10.22 -1.92
C PRO A 16 -10.51 -10.91 -0.69
N ASP A 17 -9.78 -10.19 0.14
CA ASP A 17 -9.13 -10.74 1.34
C ASP A 17 -9.83 -10.40 2.64
N VAL A 18 -11.03 -9.80 2.60
CA VAL A 18 -11.74 -9.36 3.81
C VAL A 18 -11.99 -10.51 4.79
N GLN A 19 -12.23 -11.70 4.27
CA GLN A 19 -12.48 -12.89 5.09
C GLN A 19 -11.28 -13.32 5.93
N TYR A 20 -10.08 -12.90 5.54
CA TYR A 20 -8.84 -13.25 6.25
C TYR A 20 -8.43 -12.19 7.28
N VAL A 21 -9.17 -11.10 7.38
CA VAL A 21 -8.89 -10.05 8.36
C VAL A 21 -9.65 -10.37 9.63
N LYS A 22 -8.90 -10.70 10.68
CA LYS A 22 -9.49 -11.01 11.98
C LYS A 22 -10.21 -9.78 12.55
N ASP A 23 -11.43 -10.00 13.04
CA ASP A 23 -12.25 -8.96 13.65
C ASP A 23 -12.44 -7.75 12.72
N TRP A 24 -12.63 -8.01 11.42
CA TRP A 24 -12.80 -6.95 10.44
C TRP A 24 -14.05 -6.11 10.72
N THR A 25 -13.89 -4.79 10.56
CA THR A 25 -14.98 -3.82 10.50
C THR A 25 -14.66 -2.84 9.38
N GLU A 26 -15.68 -2.11 8.88
CA GLU A 26 -15.48 -1.15 7.79
C GLU A 26 -14.50 -0.03 8.15
N ASN A 27 -14.34 0.28 9.43
CA ASN A 27 -13.47 1.35 9.91
C ASN A 27 -12.12 0.86 10.41
N LYS A 28 -11.85 -0.44 10.31
CA LYS A 28 -10.59 -0.99 10.80
C LYS A 28 -9.44 -0.57 9.90
N MET A 29 -8.47 0.14 10.47
CA MET A 29 -7.28 0.56 9.75
C MET A 29 -6.31 -0.61 9.61
N LEU A 30 -5.89 -0.87 8.38
CA LEU A 30 -4.88 -1.88 8.05
C LEU A 30 -3.63 -1.19 7.57
N SER A 31 -2.49 -1.85 7.75
CA SER A 31 -1.18 -1.34 7.31
C SER A 31 -0.43 -2.42 6.56
N PHE A 32 0.19 -2.01 5.46
CA PHE A 32 1.10 -2.86 4.67
C PHE A 32 2.36 -2.07 4.39
N ASP A 33 3.52 -2.71 4.51
CA ASP A 33 4.79 -2.03 4.28
C ASP A 33 5.77 -2.91 3.51
N ASP A 34 6.76 -2.27 2.95
CA ASP A 34 7.87 -2.95 2.28
C ASP A 34 9.05 -2.01 2.13
N THR A 35 10.20 -2.57 1.80
CA THR A 35 11.38 -1.80 1.43
C THR A 35 11.61 -1.96 -0.06
N TYR A 36 12.13 -0.89 -0.69
CA TYR A 36 12.32 -0.80 -2.13
C TYR A 36 13.74 -0.38 -2.44
N THR A 37 14.33 -1.01 -3.43
CA THR A 37 15.65 -0.63 -3.94
C THR A 37 15.54 -0.27 -5.41
N PHE A 38 16.03 0.92 -5.77
CA PHE A 38 16.03 1.42 -7.14
C PHE A 38 17.46 1.73 -7.57
N ASP A 39 17.73 1.60 -8.86
CA ASP A 39 19.01 2.05 -9.37
C ASP A 39 19.01 3.59 -9.54
N ASP A 40 20.20 4.15 -9.82
CA ASP A 40 20.37 5.61 -9.84
C ASP A 40 19.76 6.28 -11.07
N SER A 41 19.22 5.52 -12.03
CA SER A 41 18.52 6.09 -13.19
C SER A 41 17.13 6.62 -12.85
N TYR A 42 16.56 6.19 -11.71
CA TYR A 42 15.25 6.67 -11.26
C TYR A 42 15.38 7.99 -10.54
N THR A 43 14.44 8.91 -10.83
CA THR A 43 14.30 10.12 -10.03
C THR A 43 13.56 9.81 -8.73
N GLU A 44 13.63 10.71 -7.76
CA GLU A 44 12.88 10.57 -6.51
C GLU A 44 11.38 10.47 -6.79
N ALA A 45 10.86 11.28 -7.72
CA ALA A 45 9.45 11.24 -8.09
C ALA A 45 9.05 9.89 -8.67
N ASP A 46 9.90 9.29 -9.51
CA ASP A 46 9.65 7.97 -10.09
C ASP A 46 9.59 6.89 -9.00
N CYS A 47 10.50 6.96 -8.04
CA CYS A 47 10.54 6.01 -6.91
C CYS A 47 9.26 6.11 -6.08
N ILE A 48 8.86 7.33 -5.72
CA ILE A 48 7.66 7.55 -4.90
C ILE A 48 6.40 7.07 -5.64
N ASN A 49 6.28 7.37 -6.92
CA ASN A 49 5.12 6.94 -7.72
C ASN A 49 5.04 5.42 -7.82
N TYR A 50 6.17 4.76 -8.02
CA TYR A 50 6.25 3.30 -8.06
C TYR A 50 5.79 2.70 -6.72
N ILE A 51 6.32 3.21 -5.62
CA ILE A 51 6.02 2.71 -4.27
C ILE A 51 4.52 2.84 -3.98
N LYS A 52 3.93 3.99 -4.27
CA LYS A 52 2.50 4.22 -4.06
C LYS A 52 1.65 3.23 -4.86
N ARG A 53 1.99 3.02 -6.13
CA ARG A 53 1.26 2.08 -6.98
C ARG A 53 1.39 0.65 -6.48
N ASP A 54 2.59 0.24 -6.11
CA ASP A 54 2.84 -1.11 -5.61
C ASP A 54 2.09 -1.38 -4.30
N LEU A 55 2.15 -0.44 -3.36
CA LEU A 55 1.45 -0.56 -2.09
C LEU A 55 -0.07 -0.62 -2.27
N ARG A 56 -0.62 0.13 -3.23
CA ARG A 56 -2.05 0.04 -3.55
C ARG A 56 -2.43 -1.34 -4.07
N LEU A 57 -1.60 -1.94 -4.91
CA LEU A 57 -1.84 -3.28 -5.42
C LEU A 57 -1.80 -4.32 -4.30
N VAL A 58 -0.82 -4.23 -3.42
CA VAL A 58 -0.68 -5.13 -2.27
C VAL A 58 -1.90 -5.01 -1.35
N ALA A 59 -2.25 -3.79 -0.97
CA ALA A 59 -3.39 -3.54 -0.09
C ALA A 59 -4.72 -3.92 -0.73
N GLY A 60 -4.83 -3.81 -2.04
CA GLY A 60 -6.03 -4.15 -2.81
C GLY A 60 -6.21 -5.63 -3.11
N GLY A 61 -5.31 -6.49 -2.62
CA GLY A 61 -5.40 -7.94 -2.87
C GLY A 61 -4.97 -8.33 -4.28
N GLY A 62 -4.00 -7.61 -4.86
CA GLY A 62 -3.44 -7.85 -6.19
C GLY A 62 -3.80 -6.73 -7.16
N TYR A 63 -4.69 -6.99 -8.11
CA TYR A 63 -5.00 -6.01 -9.16
C TYR A 63 -6.14 -5.05 -8.84
N ASN A 64 -6.88 -5.31 -7.76
CA ASN A 64 -8.09 -4.56 -7.46
C ASN A 64 -7.86 -3.62 -6.28
N SER A 65 -7.72 -2.32 -6.57
CA SER A 65 -7.58 -1.29 -5.55
C SER A 65 -8.90 -0.55 -5.26
N ASP A 66 -10.02 -0.96 -5.88
CA ASP A 66 -11.32 -0.29 -5.74
C ASP A 66 -11.94 -0.50 -4.37
N HIS A 67 -11.48 -1.49 -3.64
CA HIS A 67 -12.02 -1.86 -2.33
C HIS A 67 -11.18 -1.38 -1.16
N ILE A 68 -10.22 -0.48 -1.40
CA ILE A 68 -9.46 0.19 -0.35
C ILE A 68 -9.90 1.65 -0.24
N HIS A 69 -9.94 2.16 1.00
CA HIS A 69 -10.44 3.50 1.30
C HIS A 69 -9.59 4.16 2.38
N ASN A 70 -9.70 5.47 2.51
CA ASN A 70 -8.99 6.24 3.55
C ASN A 70 -7.47 6.03 3.48
N VAL A 71 -6.94 6.06 2.26
CA VAL A 71 -5.54 5.72 1.99
C VAL A 71 -4.61 6.83 2.46
N LYS A 72 -3.57 6.43 3.20
CA LYS A 72 -2.46 7.30 3.59
C LYS A 72 -1.15 6.58 3.35
N PHE A 73 -0.16 7.32 2.87
CA PHE A 73 1.18 6.78 2.63
C PHE A 73 2.20 7.41 3.58
N GLU A 74 3.17 6.59 3.98
CA GLU A 74 4.38 7.04 4.67
C GLU A 74 5.55 6.49 3.87
N ILE A 75 6.34 7.37 3.28
CA ILE A 75 7.47 6.97 2.42
C ILE A 75 8.70 7.73 2.89
N GLU A 76 9.76 6.99 3.22
CA GLU A 76 11.00 7.54 3.70
C GLU A 76 12.18 6.99 2.90
N ARG A 77 13.12 7.86 2.58
CA ARG A 77 14.40 7.45 2.00
C ARG A 77 15.32 6.95 3.11
N MET A 78 15.85 5.77 2.88
CA MET A 78 16.76 5.12 3.82
C MET A 78 18.21 5.46 3.56
#